data_f281060563047be83c662d0b08da53f7
#
_entry.id   f281060563047be83c662d0b08da53f7
#
_cell.length_a   1.000
_cell.length_b   1.000
_cell.length_c   1.000
_cell.angle_alpha   90.00
_cell.angle_beta   90.00
_cell.angle_gamma   90.00
#
_symmetry.space_group_name_H-M   'P 1'
#
loop_
_entity.id
_entity.type
_entity.pdbx_description
1 polymer ?
#
loop_
_entity_poly.entity_id
_entity_poly.type
_entity_poly.pdbx_seq_one_letter_code
_entity_poly.pdbx_strand_id
1 'polypeptide(L)'
;MKVKTANGYVSLYPQTLSEKIDDFNIGSVYKQIVTLPVNNWQNLQQTVDVADILESDTPMVNKILEGTTEQMQFQENAFNTLDPIVGVYSFDGKVRFTCKTLPQVDFKVQVYWTR
;
A
#
# COMPACT_ATOMS: atom_id res chain seq x y z
N MET A 1 11.97 -1.21 -28.69
CA MET A 1 12.03 -1.26 -28.95
C MET A 1 11.97 -1.14 -29.69
N LYS A 2 12.05 -1.40 -28.50
CA LYS A 2 12.40 -1.44 -28.81
C LYS A 2 12.76 -1.20 -29.38
N VAL A 3 12.89 -1.52 -29.13
CA VAL A 3 13.27 -1.46 -29.28
C VAL A 3 13.64 -1.58 -29.92
N LYS A 4 13.60 -1.89 -29.23
CA LYS A 4 14.05 -2.11 -29.41
C LYS A 4 14.35 -2.34 -29.83
N THR A 5 14.58 -2.31 -29.89
CA THR A 5 14.70 -2.67 -29.90
C THR A 5 14.76 -2.87 -30.31
N ALA A 6 15.44 -2.93 -30.41
CA ALA A 6 15.26 -3.38 -30.52
C ALA A 6 14.94 -3.54 -30.66
N ASN A 7 14.74 -3.40 -29.99
CA ASN A 7 14.32 -3.52 -29.66
C ASN A 7 13.90 -3.36 -29.62
N GLY A 8 14.17 -3.26 -29.77
CA GLY A 8 13.91 -3.34 -29.21
C GLY A 8 13.43 -3.04 -29.17
N TYR A 9 13.29 -3.05 -28.69
CA TYR A 9 12.94 -2.68 -28.08
C TYR A 9 12.45 -2.68 -27.77
N VAL A 10 12.76 -2.70 -27.91
CA VAL A 10 12.26 -2.91 -27.18
C VAL A 10 11.66 -2.81 -26.68
N SER A 11 11.68 -2.67 -26.35
CA SER A 11 11.13 -2.80 -25.63
C SER A 11 10.63 -2.49 -25.28
N LEU A 12 10.69 -2.36 -24.95
CA LEU A 12 10.35 -2.31 -24.37
C LEU A 12 9.69 -2.38 -23.96
N TYR A 13 9.58 -2.46 -23.48
CA TYR A 13 9.24 -2.57 -22.75
C TYR A 13 8.84 -3.02 -22.42
N PRO A 14 9.05 -3.10 -21.81
CA PRO A 14 8.86 -3.63 -21.36
C PRO A 14 8.66 -4.16 -21.04
N GLN A 15 9.02 -4.36 -21.18
CA GLN A 15 9.10 -4.92 -20.72
C GLN A 15 9.13 -5.06 -20.33
N THR A 16 9.46 -4.96 -19.92
CA THR A 16 9.68 -5.22 -19.52
C THR A 16 9.75 -5.07 -19.24
N LEU A 17 10.00 -5.07 -19.12
CA LEU A 17 10.14 -5.18 -18.79
C LEU A 17 10.07 -5.48 -18.46
N SER A 18 10.56 -5.69 -18.15
CA SER A 18 10.57 -6.13 -17.79
C SER A 18 10.61 -6.45 -17.53
N GLU A 19 10.96 -6.69 -17.47
CA GLU A 19 11.22 -6.96 -17.17
C GLU A 19 11.69 -6.76 -16.88
N LYS A 20 12.20 -6.53 -16.84
CA LYS A 20 12.86 -6.23 -16.47
C LYS A 20 13.32 -5.48 -16.15
N ILE A 21 13.64 -5.19 -16.17
CA ILE A 21 14.12 -4.55 -15.62
C ILE A 21 14.51 -4.52 -15.12
N ASP A 22 14.97 -4.37 -15.14
CA ASP A 22 15.36 -4.19 -14.52
C ASP A 22 15.97 -4.14 -13.99
N ASP A 23 16.81 -4.22 -14.17
CA ASP A 23 17.33 -4.13 -13.55
C ASP A 23 17.95 -3.75 -12.78
N PHE A 24 18.10 -3.56 -12.75
CA PHE A 24 18.70 -3.05 -12.01
C PHE A 24 18.75 -3.24 -10.62
N ASN A 25 19.14 -3.02 -9.77
CA ASN A 25 19.34 -3.28 -8.57
C ASN A 25 18.47 -2.79 -7.61
N ILE A 26 17.36 -2.75 -7.88
CA ILE A 26 16.24 -2.41 -7.07
C ILE A 26 15.74 -3.65 -6.40
N GLY A 27 15.45 -3.60 -5.13
CA GLY A 27 14.87 -4.73 -4.43
C GLY A 27 13.48 -5.05 -4.90
N SER A 28 12.96 -6.16 -4.47
CA SER A 28 11.59 -6.58 -4.80
C SER A 28 10.59 -5.64 -4.17
N VAL A 29 9.48 -5.43 -4.87
CA VAL A 29 8.34 -4.67 -4.35
C VAL A 29 7.30 -5.65 -3.84
N TYR A 30 6.88 -5.47 -2.60
CA TYR A 30 5.86 -6.28 -1.96
C TYR A 30 4.63 -5.42 -1.74
N LYS A 31 3.44 -6.00 -1.88
CA LYS A 31 2.21 -5.24 -1.64
C LYS A 31 1.08 -6.15 -1.24
N GLN A 32 0.15 -5.60 -0.48
CA GLN A 32 -1.04 -6.31 -0.03
C GLN A 32 -2.14 -5.30 0.26
N ILE A 33 -3.37 -5.63 -0.14
CA ILE A 33 -4.53 -4.82 0.18
C ILE A 33 -5.11 -5.32 1.49
N VAL A 34 -5.35 -4.41 2.42
CA VAL A 34 -5.97 -4.76 3.71
C VAL A 34 -7.20 -3.90 3.92
N THR A 35 -8.16 -4.45 4.64
CA THR A 35 -9.37 -3.74 5.04
C THR A 35 -9.22 -3.31 6.50
N LEU A 36 -9.63 -2.07 6.79
CA LEU A 36 -9.60 -1.54 8.15
C LEU A 36 -11.05 -1.32 8.59
N PRO A 37 -11.68 -2.34 9.23
CA PRO A 37 -13.07 -2.20 9.66
C PRO A 37 -13.22 -1.14 10.73
N VAL A 38 -14.31 -0.38 10.65
CA VAL A 38 -14.56 0.72 11.58
C VAL A 38 -14.69 0.22 13.02
N ASN A 39 -15.14 -1.02 13.22
CA ASN A 39 -15.37 -1.56 14.55
C ASN A 39 -14.11 -2.11 15.23
N ASN A 40 -12.99 -2.16 14.54
CA ASN A 40 -11.77 -2.77 15.08
C ASN A 40 -10.78 -1.76 15.65
N TRP A 41 -11.11 -0.48 15.64
CA TRP A 41 -10.24 0.53 16.21
C TRP A 41 -10.34 0.53 17.73
N GLN A 42 -9.16 0.49 18.39
CA GLN A 42 -9.06 0.56 19.84
C GLN A 42 -8.00 1.58 20.19
N ASN A 43 -8.37 2.59 20.96
CA ASN A 43 -7.46 3.68 21.31
C ASN A 43 -6.83 4.29 20.06
N LEU A 44 -7.64 4.47 19.01
CA LEU A 44 -7.22 5.06 17.73
C LEU A 44 -6.21 4.19 16.97
N GLN A 45 -6.12 2.91 17.29
CA GLN A 45 -5.17 2.00 16.66
C GLN A 45 -5.86 0.73 16.20
N GLN A 46 -5.31 0.13 15.15
CA GLN A 46 -5.75 -1.15 14.65
C GLN A 46 -4.56 -1.87 14.03
N THR A 47 -4.36 -3.15 14.36
CA THR A 47 -3.27 -3.95 13.82
C THR A 47 -3.84 -5.03 12.93
N VAL A 48 -3.27 -5.19 11.75
CA VAL A 48 -3.71 -6.20 10.78
C VAL A 48 -2.53 -7.05 10.36
N ASP A 49 -2.84 -8.29 9.95
CA ASP A 49 -1.82 -9.20 9.45
C ASP A 49 -1.43 -8.78 8.02
N VAL A 50 -0.14 -8.71 7.77
CA VAL A 50 0.41 -8.44 6.44
C VAL A 50 1.52 -9.45 6.20
N ALA A 51 1.29 -10.40 5.29
CA ALA A 51 2.24 -11.47 5.04
C ALA A 51 3.58 -10.91 4.58
N ASP A 52 4.66 -11.53 5.04
CA ASP A 52 6.03 -11.27 4.60
C ASP A 52 6.62 -9.92 5.02
N ILE A 53 5.87 -9.05 5.69
CA ILE A 53 6.44 -7.80 6.16
C ILE A 53 7.27 -8.06 7.41
N LEU A 54 8.32 -7.27 7.57
CA LEU A 54 9.21 -7.36 8.73
C LEU A 54 9.23 -6.04 9.48
N GLU A 55 9.60 -6.10 10.74
CA GLU A 55 9.71 -4.89 11.56
C GLU A 55 10.68 -3.88 10.94
N SER A 56 11.72 -4.36 10.27
CA SER A 56 12.72 -3.50 9.65
C SER A 56 12.27 -2.86 8.34
N ASP A 57 11.14 -3.30 7.79
CA ASP A 57 10.61 -2.72 6.56
C ASP A 57 9.98 -1.35 6.85
N THR A 58 9.94 -0.50 5.83
CA THR A 58 9.29 0.79 5.93
C THR A 58 8.07 0.78 5.01
N PRO A 59 6.90 0.42 5.54
CA PRO A 59 5.70 0.32 4.71
C PRO A 59 5.16 1.69 4.34
N MET A 60 4.58 1.76 3.15
CA MET A 60 3.84 2.91 2.68
C MET A 60 2.43 2.45 2.34
N VAL A 61 1.48 3.38 2.32
CA VAL A 61 0.09 3.02 2.04
C VAL A 61 -0.49 3.94 1.00
N ASN A 62 -1.33 3.35 0.15
CA ASN A 62 -2.18 4.09 -0.78
C ASN A 62 -3.62 3.80 -0.44
N LYS A 63 -4.48 4.80 -0.57
CA LYS A 63 -5.91 4.60 -0.36
C LYS A 63 -6.50 3.80 -1.53
N ILE A 64 -7.49 2.99 -1.22
CA ILE A 64 -8.28 2.24 -2.20
C ILE A 64 -9.70 2.76 -2.10
N LEU A 65 -10.22 3.33 -3.16
CA LEU A 65 -11.57 3.90 -3.18
C LEU A 65 -12.43 3.07 -4.13
N GLU A 66 -13.63 2.69 -3.68
CA GLU A 66 -14.50 1.85 -4.49
C GLU A 66 -15.95 2.14 -4.18
N GLY A 67 -16.82 1.85 -5.15
CA GLY A 67 -18.25 2.06 -5.00
C GLY A 67 -18.70 3.36 -5.63
N THR A 68 -19.74 3.96 -5.07
CA THR A 68 -20.28 5.21 -5.59
C THR A 68 -19.37 6.39 -5.24
N THR A 69 -19.62 7.54 -5.89
CA THR A 69 -18.86 8.75 -5.57
C THR A 69 -18.99 9.11 -4.10
N GLU A 70 -20.19 8.97 -3.53
CA GLU A 70 -20.41 9.28 -2.12
C GLU A 70 -19.64 8.30 -1.23
N GLN A 71 -19.67 7.01 -1.55
CA GLN A 71 -18.92 6.00 -0.79
C GLN A 71 -17.42 6.27 -0.85
N MET A 72 -16.90 6.62 -2.03
CA MET A 72 -15.49 6.94 -2.17
C MET A 72 -15.10 8.17 -1.37
N GLN A 73 -16.00 9.17 -1.28
CA GLN A 73 -15.75 10.37 -0.49
C GLN A 73 -15.62 10.03 1.00
N PHE A 74 -16.49 9.17 1.52
CA PHE A 74 -16.40 8.73 2.92
C PHE A 74 -15.13 7.91 3.15
N GLN A 75 -14.74 7.08 2.20
CA GLN A 75 -13.53 6.29 2.31
C GLN A 75 -12.28 7.17 2.31
N GLU A 76 -12.27 8.20 1.48
CA GLU A 76 -11.15 9.13 1.45
C GLU A 76 -11.05 9.90 2.77
N ASN A 77 -12.18 10.33 3.31
CA ASN A 77 -12.19 11.01 4.60
C ASN A 77 -11.67 10.09 5.69
N ALA A 78 -12.04 8.81 5.65
CA ALA A 78 -11.56 7.83 6.61
C ALA A 78 -10.04 7.62 6.47
N PHE A 79 -9.55 7.50 5.26
CA PHE A 79 -8.11 7.37 5.03
C PHE A 79 -7.36 8.58 5.58
N ASN A 80 -7.93 9.77 5.43
CA ASN A 80 -7.28 11.00 5.90
C ASN A 80 -7.26 11.14 7.41
N THR A 81 -7.95 10.27 8.15
CA THR A 81 -7.85 10.25 9.62
C THR A 81 -6.54 9.62 10.09
N LEU A 82 -5.83 8.90 9.22
CA LEU A 82 -4.55 8.30 9.62
C LEU A 82 -3.54 9.38 10.00
N ASP A 83 -2.80 9.11 11.06
CA ASP A 83 -1.78 10.06 11.52
C ASP A 83 -0.67 10.14 10.46
N PRO A 84 -0.30 11.34 10.01
CA PRO A 84 0.70 11.46 8.95
C PRO A 84 2.12 11.14 9.40
N ILE A 85 2.37 11.02 10.69
CA ILE A 85 3.72 10.74 11.21
C ILE A 85 3.84 9.29 11.65
N VAL A 86 2.89 8.81 12.48
CA VAL A 86 2.97 7.47 13.07
C VAL A 86 1.81 6.59 12.62
N GLY A 87 1.15 6.95 11.53
CA GLY A 87 -0.06 6.27 11.09
C GLY A 87 0.16 4.83 10.62
N VAL A 88 1.38 4.46 10.26
CA VAL A 88 1.68 3.11 9.75
C VAL A 88 2.99 2.65 10.38
N TYR A 89 2.93 1.51 11.06
CA TYR A 89 4.11 0.97 11.74
C TYR A 89 4.15 -0.54 11.55
N SER A 90 5.28 -1.07 11.12
CA SER A 90 5.40 -2.50 10.82
C SER A 90 5.99 -3.28 11.99
N PHE A 91 5.49 -4.51 12.12
CA PHE A 91 6.06 -5.56 12.96
C PHE A 91 6.22 -6.78 12.06
N ASP A 92 6.86 -7.82 12.57
CA ASP A 92 7.00 -9.05 11.79
C ASP A 92 5.61 -9.64 11.52
N GLY A 93 5.20 -9.63 10.25
CA GLY A 93 3.92 -10.19 9.83
C GLY A 93 2.69 -9.33 10.12
N LYS A 94 2.87 -8.08 10.59
CA LYS A 94 1.76 -7.23 11.00
C LYS A 94 2.06 -5.78 10.73
N VAL A 95 0.99 -4.99 10.56
CA VAL A 95 1.10 -3.53 10.44
C VAL A 95 0.07 -2.90 11.36
N ARG A 96 0.52 -1.95 12.17
CA ARG A 96 -0.37 -1.18 13.05
C ARG A 96 -0.68 0.15 12.40
N PHE A 97 -1.96 0.45 12.32
CA PHE A 97 -2.46 1.72 11.81
C PHE A 97 -2.91 2.58 12.98
N THR A 98 -2.55 3.85 12.97
CA THR A 98 -2.93 4.81 14.01
C THR A 98 -3.62 5.99 13.33
N CYS A 99 -4.77 6.40 13.87
CA CYS A 99 -5.49 7.56 13.36
C CYS A 99 -5.55 8.66 14.40
N LYS A 100 -5.75 9.90 13.94
CA LYS A 100 -5.88 11.03 14.85
C LYS A 100 -7.31 11.16 15.37
N THR A 101 -8.27 10.73 14.56
CA THR A 101 -9.67 10.67 14.95
C THR A 101 -10.25 9.38 14.40
N LEU A 102 -11.34 8.89 14.99
CA LEU A 102 -11.93 7.64 14.52
C LEU A 102 -12.52 7.80 13.13
N PRO A 103 -12.20 6.91 12.19
CA PRO A 103 -12.88 6.89 10.90
C PRO A 103 -14.33 6.52 11.06
N GLN A 104 -15.18 6.95 10.12
CA GLN A 104 -16.60 6.74 10.19
C GLN A 104 -17.09 5.55 9.38
N VAL A 105 -16.24 5.00 8.51
CA VAL A 105 -16.58 3.86 7.65
C VAL A 105 -15.40 2.93 7.55
N ASP A 106 -15.68 1.69 7.13
CA ASP A 106 -14.61 0.77 6.73
C ASP A 106 -13.90 1.33 5.51
N PHE A 107 -12.61 1.13 5.44
CA PHE A 107 -11.87 1.53 4.24
C PHE A 107 -10.72 0.58 4.00
N LYS A 108 -10.22 0.60 2.76
CA LYS A 108 -9.14 -0.27 2.35
C LYS A 108 -7.91 0.55 1.99
N VAL A 109 -6.75 -0.03 2.23
CA VAL A 109 -5.48 0.55 1.82
C VAL A 109 -4.62 -0.52 1.17
N GLN A 110 -3.76 -0.11 0.26
CA GLN A 110 -2.72 -0.97 -0.25
C GLN A 110 -1.44 -0.66 0.52
N VAL A 111 -0.93 -1.67 1.24
CA VAL A 111 0.34 -1.56 1.93
C VAL A 111 1.42 -2.05 0.97
N TYR A 112 2.50 -1.30 0.84
CA TYR A 112 3.59 -1.73 -0.01
C TYR A 112 4.93 -1.34 0.60
N TRP A 113 5.96 -2.13 0.29
CA TRP A 113 7.31 -1.91 0.81
C TRP A 113 8.30 -2.56 -0.16
N THR A 114 9.57 -2.17 -0.02
CA THR A 114 10.64 -2.71 -0.86
C THR A 114 11.74 -3.30 0.02
N ARG A 115 12.51 -4.23 -0.54
CA ARG A 115 13.68 -4.82 0.10
C ARG A 115 14.81 -5.00 -0.88
#